data_8dec6d1954ce765d519c0276d2999b38
#
_entry.id   8dec6d1954ce765d519c0276d2999b38
#
_cell.length_a   1.000
_cell.length_b   1.000
_cell.length_c   1.000
_cell.angle_alpha   90.00
_cell.angle_beta   90.00
_cell.angle_gamma   90.00
#
_symmetry.space_group_name_H-M   'P 1'
#
loop_
_entity.id
_entity.type
_entity.pdbx_description
1 polymer ?
#
loop_
_entity_poly.entity_id
_entity_poly.type
_entity_poly.pdbx_seq_one_letter_code
_entity_poly.pdbx_strand_id
1 'polypeptide(L)'
;MKKTRIFGFFLVLMLIVLAACSNNDDKDSTKDATNGDNASDSEKADDNASPSGKLVIYTGRDEEMVQGVIDQFNEKYPDIEVEFLTMGAQQILERLRGEKANPQADFWWGGTQSALMVGANEDLLHTWQPSFIETIDANYKDKEGRWFGEMLLPEVIMINSDLLTKETGPQDWDDLLDPKWKDQILIRGVLASGTMRTIYSSMIVRQDATTPDKGYDWLLKLDANTKEYTQDPNALYLKLTRQEGSVSLWNLQDILLKKYTTDYPFDYIYPKSGAPILVDGVAVVNNAKNLENAKLFVEFLFEKDMVTKLANDYYQIPTRSDIDQAAMPEWYQELDLKTFDIDWQLMAEKEAEWMEHWDTNIKGRGKK
;
A
#
# COMPACT_ATOMS: atom_id res chain seq x y z
N MET A 1 -28.21 -49.93 8.49
CA MET A 1 -28.82 -49.83 9.84
C MET A 1 -28.78 -48.37 10.26
N LYS A 2 -29.93 -47.82 10.59
CA LYS A 2 -30.21 -46.44 10.99
C LYS A 2 -29.52 -46.08 12.30
N LYS A 3 -29.06 -44.83 12.48
CA LYS A 3 -29.29 -44.03 13.69
C LYS A 3 -29.14 -42.55 13.42
N THR A 4 -30.24 -41.90 13.27
CA THR A 4 -30.50 -40.45 13.40
C THR A 4 -30.31 -40.01 14.85
N ARG A 5 -29.70 -38.87 15.10
CA ARG A 5 -29.90 -38.11 16.35
C ARG A 5 -30.02 -36.61 16.04
N ILE A 6 -31.23 -36.15 16.24
CA ILE A 6 -31.72 -34.78 16.34
C ILE A 6 -31.51 -34.30 17.79
N PHE A 7 -31.01 -33.10 18.01
CA PHE A 7 -31.18 -32.26 19.22
C PHE A 7 -30.63 -30.90 18.86
N GLY A 8 -31.20 -29.75 19.07
CA GLY A 8 -32.36 -29.33 19.83
C GLY A 8 -32.13 -27.84 20.02
N PHE A 9 -33.06 -27.04 19.55
CA PHE A 9 -33.12 -25.57 19.71
C PHE A 9 -33.20 -25.20 21.19
N PHE A 10 -32.38 -24.23 21.65
CA PHE A 10 -32.66 -23.49 22.87
C PHE A 10 -32.68 -21.99 22.56
N LEU A 11 -33.90 -21.48 22.52
CA LEU A 11 -34.26 -20.07 22.49
C LEU A 11 -34.34 -19.61 23.97
N VAL A 12 -33.52 -18.65 24.37
CA VAL A 12 -33.69 -17.97 25.65
C VAL A 12 -34.09 -16.52 25.41
N LEU A 13 -35.34 -16.29 25.68
CA LEU A 13 -35.99 -14.99 25.72
C LEU A 13 -35.75 -14.41 27.13
N MET A 14 -35.11 -13.23 27.26
CA MET A 14 -35.01 -12.52 28.53
C MET A 14 -35.73 -11.17 28.46
N LEU A 15 -36.78 -11.09 29.23
CA LEU A 15 -37.72 -9.98 29.36
C LEU A 15 -37.10 -8.79 30.08
N ILE A 16 -37.43 -7.62 29.55
CA ILE A 16 -37.21 -6.28 30.10
C ILE A 16 -38.20 -6.04 31.28
N VAL A 17 -37.72 -5.57 32.40
CA VAL A 17 -38.58 -4.99 33.43
C VAL A 17 -38.24 -3.49 33.59
N LEU A 18 -39.19 -2.66 33.17
CA LEU A 18 -39.27 -1.23 33.50
C LEU A 18 -39.83 -1.06 34.91
N ALA A 19 -39.20 -0.28 35.72
CA ALA A 19 -39.82 0.28 36.91
C ALA A 19 -39.52 1.78 36.94
N ALA A 20 -40.58 2.54 36.65
CA ALA A 20 -40.68 3.95 36.93
C ALA A 20 -41.30 4.09 38.33
N CYS A 21 -40.77 5.01 39.15
CA CYS A 21 -41.55 5.65 40.23
C CYS A 21 -41.12 7.10 40.39
N SER A 22 -42.11 7.94 40.16
CA SER A 22 -42.24 9.35 40.46
C SER A 22 -42.45 9.54 41.99
N ASN A 23 -41.95 10.62 42.58
CA ASN A 23 -42.84 11.57 43.27
C ASN A 23 -42.14 12.87 43.71
N ASN A 24 -42.92 13.92 43.55
CA ASN A 24 -42.82 15.31 44.00
C ASN A 24 -42.62 15.48 45.52
N ASP A 25 -42.06 16.60 45.95
CA ASP A 25 -42.78 17.77 46.45
C ASP A 25 -41.85 18.86 47.02
N ASP A 26 -42.15 20.05 46.55
CA ASP A 26 -42.07 21.42 47.08
C ASP A 26 -41.37 21.76 48.42
N LYS A 27 -40.55 22.78 48.45
CA LYS A 27 -40.79 24.18 48.94
C LYS A 27 -39.52 24.98 49.16
N ASP A 28 -39.42 26.05 48.38
CA ASP A 28 -39.27 27.48 48.78
C ASP A 28 -38.31 27.87 49.91
N SER A 29 -37.27 28.66 49.59
CA SER A 29 -37.06 30.05 49.98
C SER A 29 -35.63 30.58 49.80
N THR A 30 -35.58 31.64 49.00
CA THR A 30 -34.83 32.92 49.11
C THR A 30 -33.35 32.97 49.51
N LYS A 31 -32.60 33.64 48.61
CA LYS A 31 -31.53 34.64 48.76
C LYS A 31 -30.19 34.21 49.38
N ASP A 32 -29.09 34.31 48.68
CA ASP A 32 -28.28 35.52 48.56
C ASP A 32 -27.15 35.35 47.56
N ALA A 33 -26.79 36.46 46.89
CA ALA A 33 -25.74 36.56 45.91
C ALA A 33 -24.37 36.60 46.59
N THR A 34 -23.40 35.81 46.08
CA THR A 34 -21.98 36.18 46.12
C THR A 34 -21.26 35.63 44.91
N ASN A 35 -20.54 36.53 44.22
CA ASN A 35 -19.57 36.29 43.16
C ASN A 35 -18.60 35.19 43.55
N GLY A 36 -18.45 34.22 42.65
CA GLY A 36 -17.37 33.27 42.67
C GLY A 36 -16.84 33.08 41.24
N ASP A 37 -15.67 33.63 40.99
CA ASP A 37 -14.89 33.47 39.76
C ASP A 37 -14.82 31.99 39.35
N ASN A 38 -15.41 31.68 38.22
CA ASN A 38 -15.14 30.44 37.51
C ASN A 38 -13.83 30.62 36.75
N ALA A 39 -12.72 30.34 37.40
CA ALA A 39 -11.47 30.05 36.73
C ALA A 39 -11.71 28.76 35.94
N SER A 40 -11.80 28.88 34.61
CA SER A 40 -11.66 27.77 33.72
C SER A 40 -10.22 27.29 33.86
N ASP A 41 -10.05 26.19 34.57
CA ASP A 41 -8.83 25.38 34.50
C ASP A 41 -8.70 24.85 33.06
N SER A 42 -8.04 25.61 32.22
CA SER A 42 -7.40 25.06 31.04
C SER A 42 -6.24 24.22 31.57
N GLU A 43 -6.43 22.92 31.64
CA GLU A 43 -5.31 22.00 31.75
C GLU A 43 -4.30 22.40 30.64
N LYS A 44 -3.20 23.00 31.05
CA LYS A 44 -2.01 23.11 30.22
C LYS A 44 -1.58 21.67 29.98
N ALA A 45 -1.69 21.22 28.72
CA ALA A 45 -1.03 20.02 28.29
C ALA A 45 0.42 20.10 28.77
N ASP A 46 0.86 19.06 29.45
CA ASP A 46 2.23 18.93 29.93
C ASP A 46 3.09 18.71 28.69
N ASP A 47 3.76 19.77 28.22
CA ASP A 47 4.65 19.75 27.03
C ASP A 47 5.83 18.77 27.18
N ASN A 48 5.90 18.02 28.26
CA ASN A 48 6.94 17.03 28.58
C ASN A 48 6.45 15.58 28.68
N ALA A 49 5.20 15.29 28.37
CA ALA A 49 4.73 13.90 28.37
C ALA A 49 5.32 13.16 27.16
N SER A 50 5.96 12.02 27.41
CA SER A 50 6.42 11.14 26.32
C SER A 50 5.24 10.71 25.45
N PRO A 51 5.41 10.63 24.10
CA PRO A 51 4.37 10.12 23.21
C PRO A 51 3.88 8.75 23.66
N SER A 52 2.56 8.55 23.69
CA SER A 52 1.95 7.32 24.18
C SER A 52 0.62 7.06 23.48
N GLY A 53 0.03 5.89 23.75
CA GLY A 53 -1.27 5.50 23.22
C GLY A 53 -1.17 4.51 22.06
N LYS A 54 -2.02 4.66 21.03
CA LYS A 54 -2.15 3.69 19.95
C LYS A 54 -1.80 4.27 18.59
N LEU A 55 -1.39 3.42 17.67
CA LEU A 55 -1.26 3.70 16.25
C LEU A 55 -1.80 2.51 15.44
N VAL A 56 -2.70 2.74 14.50
CA VAL A 56 -3.24 1.70 13.61
C VAL A 56 -2.82 1.97 12.18
N ILE A 57 -2.09 1.02 11.59
CA ILE A 57 -1.50 1.11 10.27
C ILE A 57 -2.22 0.18 9.29
N TYR A 58 -2.66 0.69 8.13
CA TYR A 58 -2.99 -0.14 6.97
C TYR A 58 -1.82 -0.11 6.00
N THR A 59 -1.34 -1.30 5.59
CA THR A 59 -0.12 -1.40 4.80
C THR A 59 -0.19 -2.43 3.69
N GLY A 60 0.51 -2.13 2.58
CA GLY A 60 0.75 -3.07 1.48
C GLY A 60 2.11 -3.76 1.55
N ARG A 61 2.89 -3.47 2.60
CA ARG A 61 4.26 -3.95 2.80
C ARG A 61 4.32 -5.42 3.26
N ASP A 62 5.49 -6.02 3.11
CA ASP A 62 5.79 -7.33 3.69
C ASP A 62 5.70 -7.28 5.23
N GLU A 63 5.05 -8.28 5.83
CA GLU A 63 4.75 -8.30 7.27
C GLU A 63 6.02 -8.33 8.14
N GLU A 64 7.05 -9.05 7.71
CA GLU A 64 8.33 -9.14 8.44
C GLU A 64 9.05 -7.79 8.43
N MET A 65 9.04 -7.10 7.28
CA MET A 65 9.56 -5.74 7.17
C MET A 65 8.79 -4.78 8.09
N VAL A 66 7.46 -4.81 8.04
CA VAL A 66 6.61 -3.94 8.87
C VAL A 66 6.90 -4.14 10.35
N GLN A 67 6.97 -5.40 10.80
CA GLN A 67 7.28 -5.71 12.20
C GLN A 67 8.67 -5.21 12.58
N GLY A 68 9.68 -5.42 11.73
CA GLY A 68 11.06 -4.98 12.01
C GLY A 68 11.19 -3.47 12.13
N VAL A 69 10.39 -2.69 11.39
CA VAL A 69 10.34 -1.22 11.49
C VAL A 69 9.57 -0.78 12.75
N ILE A 70 8.46 -1.46 13.09
CA ILE A 70 7.70 -1.20 14.31
C ILE A 70 8.56 -1.46 15.56
N ASP A 71 9.34 -2.53 15.58
CA ASP A 71 10.23 -2.85 16.70
C ASP A 71 11.23 -1.70 16.96
N GLN A 72 11.82 -1.13 15.90
CA GLN A 72 12.72 0.02 16.01
C GLN A 72 11.98 1.31 16.42
N PHE A 73 10.75 1.52 15.92
CA PHE A 73 9.93 2.63 16.38
C PHE A 73 9.64 2.53 17.88
N ASN A 74 9.32 1.33 18.36
CA ASN A 74 9.04 1.07 19.76
C ASN A 74 10.28 1.14 20.67
N GLU A 75 11.50 0.93 20.15
CA GLU A 75 12.73 1.25 20.90
C GLU A 75 12.82 2.73 21.24
N LYS A 76 12.33 3.61 20.35
CA LYS A 76 12.33 5.06 20.53
C LYS A 76 11.08 5.57 21.27
N TYR A 77 9.94 4.92 21.04
CA TYR A 77 8.63 5.30 21.56
C TYR A 77 7.91 4.10 22.21
N PRO A 78 8.40 3.60 23.36
CA PRO A 78 7.93 2.35 23.97
C PRO A 78 6.47 2.39 24.46
N ASP A 79 5.93 3.58 24.69
CA ASP A 79 4.57 3.76 25.21
C ASP A 79 3.50 3.88 24.10
N ILE A 80 3.88 3.71 22.83
CA ILE A 80 2.96 3.66 21.69
C ILE A 80 2.73 2.20 21.28
N GLU A 81 1.51 1.72 21.43
CA GLU A 81 1.07 0.42 20.92
C GLU A 81 0.76 0.52 19.42
N VAL A 82 1.50 -0.22 18.58
CA VAL A 82 1.30 -0.22 17.14
C VAL A 82 0.59 -1.48 16.69
N GLU A 83 -0.56 -1.33 16.02
CA GLU A 83 -1.25 -2.41 15.33
C GLU A 83 -1.19 -2.18 13.82
N PHE A 84 -1.09 -3.25 13.04
CA PHE A 84 -1.14 -3.12 11.59
C PHE A 84 -2.02 -4.19 10.93
N LEU A 85 -2.49 -3.88 9.72
CA LEU A 85 -3.27 -4.79 8.89
C LEU A 85 -2.75 -4.74 7.46
N THR A 86 -2.35 -5.91 6.94
CA THR A 86 -1.76 -6.05 5.60
C THR A 86 -2.82 -6.33 4.55
N MET A 87 -2.85 -5.52 3.49
CA MET A 87 -3.71 -5.71 2.32
C MET A 87 -3.16 -4.93 1.11
N GLY A 88 -3.62 -5.25 -0.11
CA GLY A 88 -3.19 -4.53 -1.31
C GLY A 88 -3.62 -3.05 -1.31
N ALA A 89 -2.83 -2.17 -1.94
CA ALA A 89 -3.06 -0.72 -1.94
C ALA A 89 -4.49 -0.32 -2.37
N GLN A 90 -5.06 -0.99 -3.38
CA GLN A 90 -6.44 -0.74 -3.80
C GLN A 90 -7.46 -1.17 -2.73
N GLN A 91 -7.21 -2.27 -2.02
CA GLN A 91 -8.09 -2.71 -0.94
C GLN A 91 -8.05 -1.73 0.23
N ILE A 92 -6.88 -1.13 0.51
CA ILE A 92 -6.75 -0.06 1.52
C ILE A 92 -7.61 1.14 1.11
N LEU A 93 -7.48 1.61 -0.13
CA LEU A 93 -8.27 2.75 -0.62
C LEU A 93 -9.79 2.51 -0.47
N GLU A 94 -10.28 1.33 -0.88
CA GLU A 94 -11.70 0.98 -0.74
C GLU A 94 -12.13 0.92 0.74
N ARG A 95 -11.27 0.41 1.60
CA ARG A 95 -11.54 0.34 3.03
C ARG A 95 -11.60 1.72 3.67
N LEU A 96 -10.66 2.60 3.35
CA LEU A 96 -10.68 4.00 3.81
C LEU A 96 -11.94 4.73 3.35
N ARG A 97 -12.41 4.48 2.12
CA ARG A 97 -13.72 4.99 1.63
C ARG A 97 -14.87 4.53 2.52
N GLY A 98 -14.94 3.24 2.79
CA GLY A 98 -15.97 2.64 3.65
C GLY A 98 -15.94 3.14 5.08
N GLU A 99 -14.76 3.49 5.58
CA GLU A 99 -14.51 3.95 6.95
C GLU A 99 -14.46 5.49 7.09
N LYS A 100 -14.67 6.26 6.01
CA LYS A 100 -14.50 7.73 5.98
C LYS A 100 -15.21 8.46 7.13
N ALA A 101 -16.41 8.01 7.51
CA ALA A 101 -17.19 8.62 8.60
C ALA A 101 -16.66 8.25 10.00
N ASN A 102 -15.91 7.16 10.15
CA ASN A 102 -15.31 6.68 11.39
C ASN A 102 -14.05 5.88 11.08
N PRO A 103 -12.93 6.56 10.80
CA PRO A 103 -11.68 5.90 10.43
C PRO A 103 -11.21 4.90 11.49
N GLN A 104 -10.75 3.75 11.04
CA GLN A 104 -10.19 2.72 11.91
C GLN A 104 -8.66 2.69 11.82
N ALA A 105 -8.09 3.16 10.72
CA ALA A 105 -6.65 3.38 10.57
C ALA A 105 -6.29 4.83 10.85
N ASP A 106 -5.08 5.04 11.32
CA ASP A 106 -4.46 6.35 11.50
C ASP A 106 -3.47 6.66 10.37
N PHE A 107 -2.89 5.61 9.78
CA PHE A 107 -1.80 5.72 8.82
C PHE A 107 -1.95 4.71 7.67
N TRP A 108 -1.75 5.18 6.45
CA TRP A 108 -1.63 4.35 5.24
C TRP A 108 -0.17 4.29 4.83
N TRP A 109 0.42 3.10 4.87
CA TRP A 109 1.81 2.84 4.49
C TRP A 109 1.88 1.95 3.26
N GLY A 110 2.44 2.45 2.16
CA GLY A 110 2.55 1.72 0.91
C GLY A 110 1.35 1.91 -0.03
N GLY A 111 0.99 3.17 -0.23
CA GLY A 111 0.03 3.57 -1.26
C GLY A 111 0.72 3.86 -2.58
N THR A 112 0.18 3.36 -3.71
CA THR A 112 0.64 3.78 -5.02
C THR A 112 0.29 5.24 -5.28
N GLN A 113 1.10 5.96 -6.03
CA GLN A 113 0.88 7.37 -6.35
C GLN A 113 -0.55 7.62 -6.87
N SER A 114 -1.05 6.80 -7.80
CA SER A 114 -2.41 6.94 -8.33
C SER A 114 -3.48 6.76 -7.23
N ALA A 115 -3.32 5.76 -6.37
CA ALA A 115 -4.27 5.51 -5.29
C ALA A 115 -4.24 6.61 -4.22
N LEU A 116 -3.05 7.13 -3.89
CA LEU A 116 -2.88 8.26 -2.97
C LEU A 116 -3.49 9.55 -3.54
N MET A 117 -3.31 9.82 -4.83
CA MET A 117 -3.94 10.96 -5.51
C MET A 117 -5.47 10.86 -5.46
N VAL A 118 -6.03 9.67 -5.70
CA VAL A 118 -7.47 9.42 -5.57
C VAL A 118 -7.93 9.63 -4.12
N GLY A 119 -7.23 9.05 -3.14
CA GLY A 119 -7.53 9.22 -1.72
C GLY A 119 -7.49 10.69 -1.27
N ALA A 120 -6.53 11.45 -1.77
CA ALA A 120 -6.42 12.89 -1.53
C ALA A 120 -7.61 13.66 -2.12
N ASN A 121 -8.00 13.37 -3.37
CA ASN A 121 -9.13 14.02 -4.05
C ASN A 121 -10.49 13.68 -3.39
N GLU A 122 -10.57 12.58 -2.68
CA GLU A 122 -11.77 12.14 -1.96
C GLU A 122 -11.78 12.55 -0.49
N ASP A 123 -10.85 13.42 -0.04
CA ASP A 123 -10.70 13.87 1.36
C ASP A 123 -10.53 12.71 2.35
N LEU A 124 -9.80 11.66 1.96
CA LEU A 124 -9.48 10.53 2.84
C LEU A 124 -8.17 10.75 3.62
N LEU A 125 -7.35 11.71 3.18
CA LEU A 125 -6.00 11.94 3.66
C LEU A 125 -5.88 13.29 4.36
N HIS A 126 -5.13 13.30 5.47
CA HIS A 126 -4.91 14.49 6.29
C HIS A 126 -3.83 15.40 5.70
N THR A 127 -4.11 16.71 5.66
CA THR A 127 -3.15 17.71 5.19
C THR A 127 -2.23 18.17 6.32
N TRP A 128 -0.92 18.08 6.11
CA TRP A 128 0.09 18.63 7.02
C TRP A 128 1.45 18.81 6.33
N GLN A 129 2.42 19.42 7.02
CA GLN A 129 3.75 19.68 6.48
C GLN A 129 4.80 19.01 7.38
N PRO A 130 5.36 17.85 7.00
CA PRO A 130 6.42 17.20 7.75
C PRO A 130 7.76 17.95 7.66
N SER A 131 8.65 17.69 8.62
CA SER A 131 9.94 18.38 8.72
C SER A 131 10.85 18.15 7.51
N PHE A 132 10.72 17.02 6.84
CA PHE A 132 11.54 16.60 5.70
C PHE A 132 11.00 17.05 4.33
N ILE A 133 9.88 17.75 4.26
CA ILE A 133 9.12 18.00 3.01
C ILE A 133 9.95 18.60 1.87
N GLU A 134 10.92 19.46 2.20
CA GLU A 134 11.77 20.11 1.21
C GLU A 134 12.82 19.18 0.59
N THR A 135 13.01 17.98 1.17
CA THR A 135 13.96 16.97 0.67
C THR A 135 13.31 15.99 -0.31
N ILE A 136 12.00 16.06 -0.49
CA ILE A 136 11.24 15.23 -1.44
C ILE A 136 10.95 16.04 -2.70
N ASP A 137 11.26 15.46 -3.88
CA ASP A 137 10.95 16.09 -5.17
C ASP A 137 9.45 16.40 -5.29
N ALA A 138 9.12 17.49 -5.98
CA ALA A 138 7.75 17.94 -6.18
C ALA A 138 6.86 16.88 -6.89
N ASN A 139 7.47 16.02 -7.73
CA ASN A 139 6.76 14.95 -8.42
C ASN A 139 6.45 13.73 -7.52
N TYR A 140 7.06 13.68 -6.33
CA TYR A 140 6.94 12.55 -5.40
C TYR A 140 6.14 12.90 -4.14
N LYS A 141 5.38 14.00 -4.16
CA LYS A 141 4.53 14.42 -3.05
C LYS A 141 3.29 15.15 -3.52
N ASP A 142 2.27 15.16 -2.69
CA ASP A 142 1.11 16.03 -2.91
C ASP A 142 1.47 17.50 -2.60
N LYS A 143 1.08 18.40 -3.48
CA LYS A 143 1.35 19.84 -3.33
C LYS A 143 0.68 20.47 -2.10
N GLU A 144 -0.41 19.86 -1.62
CA GLU A 144 -1.13 20.30 -0.42
C GLU A 144 -0.69 19.55 0.85
N GLY A 145 0.26 18.60 0.73
CA GLY A 145 0.79 17.85 1.86
C GLY A 145 -0.13 16.75 2.38
N ARG A 146 -0.87 16.08 1.51
CA ARG A 146 -1.78 14.99 1.89
C ARG A 146 -1.15 13.60 1.78
N TRP A 147 -0.09 13.45 0.96
CA TRP A 147 0.72 12.24 0.86
C TRP A 147 2.15 12.54 0.48
N PHE A 148 3.06 11.63 0.81
CA PHE A 148 4.50 11.75 0.58
C PHE A 148 5.04 10.45 0.02
N GLY A 149 5.78 10.53 -1.08
CA GLY A 149 6.51 9.39 -1.61
C GLY A 149 7.60 8.96 -0.64
N GLU A 150 7.63 7.69 -0.30
CA GLU A 150 8.67 7.10 0.55
C GLU A 150 9.79 6.52 -0.30
N MET A 151 9.41 5.76 -1.34
CA MET A 151 10.36 5.13 -2.23
C MET A 151 9.92 5.16 -3.69
N LEU A 152 10.89 5.00 -4.58
CA LEU A 152 10.70 4.68 -5.98
C LEU A 152 10.64 3.17 -6.14
N LEU A 153 9.66 2.68 -6.89
CA LEU A 153 9.41 1.27 -7.08
C LEU A 153 9.38 0.95 -8.59
N PRO A 154 10.52 0.61 -9.19
CA PRO A 154 10.56 0.18 -10.58
C PRO A 154 9.79 -1.13 -10.77
N GLU A 155 8.91 -1.16 -11.75
CA GLU A 155 8.15 -2.34 -12.14
C GLU A 155 8.88 -3.04 -13.28
N VAL A 156 9.28 -4.29 -13.07
CA VAL A 156 10.20 -5.02 -13.97
C VAL A 156 9.67 -6.40 -14.35
N ILE A 157 10.38 -7.08 -15.26
CA ILE A 157 10.11 -8.47 -15.60
C ILE A 157 10.83 -9.35 -14.59
N MET A 158 10.09 -10.14 -13.82
CA MET A 158 10.58 -11.11 -12.86
C MET A 158 10.77 -12.46 -13.54
N ILE A 159 11.89 -13.14 -13.30
CA ILE A 159 12.19 -14.47 -13.83
C ILE A 159 12.54 -15.45 -12.69
N ASN A 160 12.25 -16.74 -12.93
CA ASN A 160 12.82 -17.81 -12.13
C ASN A 160 14.24 -18.09 -12.64
N SER A 161 15.27 -17.86 -11.82
CA SER A 161 16.69 -17.94 -12.18
C SER A 161 17.20 -19.40 -12.35
N ASP A 162 16.44 -20.41 -11.88
CA ASP A 162 16.76 -21.81 -12.18
C ASP A 162 16.37 -22.20 -13.61
N LEU A 163 15.47 -21.46 -14.25
CA LEU A 163 14.93 -21.74 -15.58
C LEU A 163 15.45 -20.78 -16.66
N LEU A 164 15.70 -19.53 -16.29
CA LEU A 164 16.05 -18.44 -17.19
C LEU A 164 17.21 -17.63 -16.64
N THR A 165 18.03 -17.10 -17.56
CA THR A 165 19.02 -16.07 -17.25
C THR A 165 18.56 -14.71 -17.75
N LYS A 166 19.31 -13.65 -17.41
CA LYS A 166 19.04 -12.29 -17.92
C LYS A 166 19.11 -12.24 -19.46
N GLU A 167 19.90 -13.13 -20.11
CA GLU A 167 20.06 -13.19 -21.54
C GLU A 167 18.97 -14.04 -22.24
N THR A 168 18.45 -15.06 -21.56
CA THR A 168 17.47 -15.99 -22.15
C THR A 168 16.02 -15.63 -21.89
N GLY A 169 15.77 -14.80 -20.87
CA GLY A 169 14.43 -14.27 -20.52
C GLY A 169 13.96 -13.18 -21.51
N PRO A 170 12.73 -12.69 -21.32
CA PRO A 170 12.17 -11.58 -22.10
C PRO A 170 13.00 -10.31 -21.88
N GLN A 171 13.46 -9.66 -22.95
CA GLN A 171 14.35 -8.49 -22.87
C GLN A 171 13.59 -7.16 -22.79
N ASP A 172 12.32 -7.19 -23.20
CA ASP A 172 11.43 -6.01 -23.15
C ASP A 172 9.98 -6.47 -22.99
N TRP A 173 9.10 -5.51 -22.72
CA TRP A 173 7.67 -5.75 -22.53
C TRP A 173 7.00 -6.49 -23.68
N ASP A 174 7.33 -6.13 -24.92
CA ASP A 174 6.70 -6.72 -26.09
C ASP A 174 7.19 -8.16 -26.36
N ASP A 175 8.34 -8.56 -25.82
CA ASP A 175 8.81 -9.95 -25.88
C ASP A 175 7.88 -10.91 -25.14
N LEU A 176 7.16 -10.41 -24.11
CA LEU A 176 6.18 -11.20 -23.36
C LEU A 176 5.00 -11.67 -24.22
N LEU A 177 4.79 -11.06 -25.38
CA LEU A 177 3.73 -11.39 -26.32
C LEU A 177 4.12 -12.53 -27.28
N ASP A 178 5.39 -12.93 -27.31
CA ASP A 178 5.87 -14.05 -28.13
C ASP A 178 5.20 -15.35 -27.65
N PRO A 179 4.61 -16.15 -28.54
CA PRO A 179 4.01 -17.46 -28.22
C PRO A 179 4.93 -18.44 -27.49
N LYS A 180 6.26 -18.27 -27.54
CA LYS A 180 7.21 -19.10 -26.77
C LYS A 180 6.96 -19.00 -25.25
N TRP A 181 6.34 -17.91 -24.76
CA TRP A 181 6.00 -17.68 -23.35
C TRP A 181 4.63 -18.21 -22.96
N LYS A 182 3.93 -18.87 -23.89
CA LYS A 182 2.61 -19.43 -23.62
C LYS A 182 2.65 -20.36 -22.40
N ASP A 183 1.75 -20.09 -21.44
CA ASP A 183 1.64 -20.83 -20.19
C ASP A 183 2.92 -20.78 -19.30
N GLN A 184 3.83 -19.82 -19.58
CA GLN A 184 5.03 -19.57 -18.76
C GLN A 184 4.87 -18.36 -17.84
N ILE A 185 3.87 -17.49 -18.08
CA ILE A 185 3.68 -16.27 -17.35
C ILE A 185 2.66 -16.49 -16.23
N LEU A 186 3.06 -16.18 -15.00
CA LEU A 186 2.19 -16.15 -13.83
C LEU A 186 2.01 -14.70 -13.39
N ILE A 187 0.78 -14.26 -13.17
CA ILE A 187 0.47 -12.87 -12.79
C ILE A 187 -0.32 -12.87 -11.47
N ARG A 188 0.00 -11.95 -10.58
CA ARG A 188 -0.85 -11.69 -9.42
C ARG A 188 -2.20 -11.11 -9.86
N GLY A 189 -3.27 -11.38 -9.11
CA GLY A 189 -4.59 -10.80 -9.34
C GLY A 189 -4.52 -9.27 -9.45
N VAL A 190 -4.84 -8.76 -10.64
CA VAL A 190 -4.55 -7.37 -11.03
C VAL A 190 -5.33 -6.36 -10.19
N LEU A 191 -6.63 -6.61 -9.98
CA LEU A 191 -7.52 -5.63 -9.36
C LEU A 191 -7.15 -5.23 -7.92
N ALA A 192 -6.59 -6.18 -7.15
CA ALA A 192 -6.20 -5.95 -5.75
C ALA A 192 -4.78 -5.40 -5.59
N SER A 193 -3.94 -5.51 -6.64
CA SER A 193 -2.51 -5.19 -6.59
C SER A 193 -2.20 -3.83 -7.19
N GLY A 194 -1.63 -2.92 -6.38
CA GLY A 194 -1.14 -1.63 -6.87
C GLY A 194 -0.07 -1.79 -7.96
N THR A 195 0.93 -2.66 -7.75
CA THR A 195 1.95 -3.04 -8.75
C THR A 195 1.33 -3.48 -10.07
N MET A 196 0.40 -4.46 -10.05
CA MET A 196 -0.20 -4.94 -11.29
C MET A 196 -1.05 -3.89 -11.98
N ARG A 197 -1.82 -3.10 -11.23
CA ARG A 197 -2.61 -1.99 -11.77
C ARG A 197 -1.69 -0.97 -12.45
N THR A 198 -0.58 -0.61 -11.80
CA THR A 198 0.43 0.30 -12.35
C THR A 198 1.02 -0.25 -13.66
N ILE A 199 1.47 -1.51 -13.69
CA ILE A 199 2.03 -2.11 -14.91
C ILE A 199 1.01 -2.12 -16.03
N TYR A 200 -0.22 -2.60 -15.78
CA TYR A 200 -1.25 -2.73 -16.80
C TYR A 200 -1.69 -1.39 -17.36
N SER A 201 -1.90 -0.40 -16.50
CA SER A 201 -2.23 0.96 -16.92
C SER A 201 -1.09 1.63 -17.68
N SER A 202 0.15 1.42 -17.23
CA SER A 202 1.35 1.92 -17.92
C SER A 202 1.49 1.31 -19.32
N MET A 203 1.16 0.02 -19.50
CA MET A 203 1.18 -0.61 -20.83
C MET A 203 0.08 -0.04 -21.74
N ILE A 204 -1.07 0.34 -21.19
CA ILE A 204 -2.12 1.04 -21.97
C ILE A 204 -1.59 2.39 -22.45
N VAL A 205 -1.07 3.22 -21.56
CA VAL A 205 -0.52 4.55 -21.90
C VAL A 205 0.66 4.45 -22.87
N ARG A 206 1.56 3.48 -22.65
CA ARG A 206 2.75 3.24 -23.50
C ARG A 206 2.36 2.93 -24.94
N GLN A 207 1.25 2.22 -25.18
CA GLN A 207 0.80 1.90 -26.53
C GLN A 207 0.14 3.10 -27.21
N ASP A 208 -0.70 3.83 -26.49
CA ASP A 208 -1.33 5.06 -26.97
C ASP A 208 -1.91 5.85 -25.80
N ALA A 209 -1.33 7.03 -25.52
CA ALA A 209 -1.78 7.88 -24.42
C ALA A 209 -3.16 8.54 -24.66
N THR A 210 -3.68 8.49 -25.90
CA THR A 210 -4.93 9.15 -26.28
C THR A 210 -6.14 8.22 -26.29
N THR A 211 -5.92 6.93 -26.62
CA THR A 211 -6.96 5.91 -26.65
C THR A 211 -6.45 4.60 -26.07
N PRO A 212 -7.25 3.87 -25.26
CA PRO A 212 -6.81 2.65 -24.61
C PRO A 212 -6.77 1.41 -25.52
N ASP A 213 -7.33 1.47 -26.73
CA ASP A 213 -7.60 0.29 -27.57
C ASP A 213 -6.34 -0.53 -27.89
N LYS A 214 -5.23 0.13 -28.27
CA LYS A 214 -3.96 -0.56 -28.53
C LYS A 214 -3.39 -1.19 -27.27
N GLY A 215 -3.57 -0.57 -26.11
CA GLY A 215 -3.19 -1.12 -24.82
C GLY A 215 -4.03 -2.34 -24.45
N TYR A 216 -5.32 -2.30 -24.72
CA TYR A 216 -6.20 -3.46 -24.52
C TYR A 216 -5.81 -4.63 -25.44
N ASP A 217 -5.46 -4.36 -26.70
CA ASP A 217 -4.93 -5.38 -27.61
C ASP A 217 -3.61 -5.98 -27.09
N TRP A 218 -2.73 -5.16 -26.52
CA TRP A 218 -1.48 -5.61 -25.91
C TRP A 218 -1.77 -6.52 -24.70
N LEU A 219 -2.66 -6.10 -23.81
CA LEU A 219 -3.06 -6.88 -22.63
C LEU A 219 -3.78 -8.19 -23.00
N LEU A 220 -4.56 -8.21 -24.09
CA LEU A 220 -5.19 -9.44 -24.60
C LEU A 220 -4.15 -10.45 -25.09
N LYS A 221 -3.07 -9.98 -25.75
CA LYS A 221 -1.96 -10.83 -26.17
C LYS A 221 -1.15 -11.34 -24.98
N LEU A 222 -0.94 -10.51 -23.95
CA LEU A 222 -0.33 -10.94 -22.68
C LEU A 222 -1.18 -12.01 -22.01
N ASP A 223 -2.50 -11.82 -21.95
CA ASP A 223 -3.44 -12.81 -21.40
C ASP A 223 -3.38 -14.15 -22.10
N ALA A 224 -3.14 -14.16 -23.42
CA ALA A 224 -2.96 -15.39 -24.21
C ALA A 224 -1.76 -16.24 -23.75
N ASN A 225 -0.70 -15.61 -23.26
CA ASN A 225 0.50 -16.25 -22.72
C ASN A 225 0.45 -16.45 -21.20
N THR A 226 -0.47 -15.77 -20.50
CA THR A 226 -0.61 -15.88 -19.05
C THR A 226 -1.24 -17.22 -18.67
N LYS A 227 -0.52 -18.03 -17.90
CA LYS A 227 -1.00 -19.31 -17.38
C LYS A 227 -2.11 -19.12 -16.36
N GLU A 228 -1.89 -18.25 -15.38
CA GLU A 228 -2.77 -18.08 -14.24
C GLU A 228 -2.64 -16.68 -13.63
N TYR A 229 -3.73 -16.21 -13.04
CA TYR A 229 -3.79 -15.03 -12.14
C TYR A 229 -3.91 -15.52 -10.70
N THR A 230 -2.86 -15.35 -9.89
CA THR A 230 -2.80 -15.82 -8.49
C THR A 230 -3.54 -14.88 -7.54
N GLN A 231 -4.02 -15.40 -6.41
CA GLN A 231 -4.82 -14.61 -5.48
C GLN A 231 -3.99 -13.55 -4.72
N ASP A 232 -2.79 -13.94 -4.28
CA ASP A 232 -1.92 -13.12 -3.43
C ASP A 232 -0.44 -13.28 -3.83
N PRO A 233 0.47 -12.43 -3.29
CA PRO A 233 1.90 -12.50 -3.61
C PRO A 233 2.54 -13.84 -3.23
N ASN A 234 2.22 -14.40 -2.07
CA ASN A 234 2.84 -15.63 -1.60
C ASN A 234 2.50 -16.81 -2.51
N ALA A 235 1.25 -16.87 -3.00
CA ALA A 235 0.84 -17.85 -4.00
C ALA A 235 1.64 -17.71 -5.31
N LEU A 236 1.90 -16.47 -5.76
CA LEU A 236 2.74 -16.21 -6.92
C LEU A 236 4.18 -16.72 -6.71
N TYR A 237 4.79 -16.32 -5.58
CA TYR A 237 6.18 -16.70 -5.27
C TYR A 237 6.34 -18.21 -5.17
N LEU A 238 5.44 -18.91 -4.47
CA LEU A 238 5.50 -20.37 -4.35
C LEU A 238 5.35 -21.07 -5.69
N LYS A 239 4.46 -20.60 -6.58
CA LYS A 239 4.26 -21.18 -7.90
C LYS A 239 5.49 -20.98 -8.80
N LEU A 240 6.09 -19.78 -8.79
CA LEU A 240 7.33 -19.51 -9.51
C LEU A 240 8.48 -20.38 -8.98
N THR A 241 8.67 -20.47 -7.67
CA THR A 241 9.69 -21.31 -7.04
C THR A 241 9.50 -22.80 -7.39
N ARG A 242 8.26 -23.27 -7.52
CA ARG A 242 7.94 -24.64 -7.96
C ARG A 242 8.02 -24.85 -9.47
N GLN A 243 8.50 -23.84 -10.20
CA GLN A 243 8.64 -23.89 -11.66
C GLN A 243 7.31 -24.13 -12.40
N GLU A 244 6.19 -23.69 -11.81
CA GLU A 244 4.88 -23.76 -12.45
C GLU A 244 4.73 -22.71 -13.58
N GLY A 245 5.62 -21.75 -13.63
CA GLY A 245 5.88 -20.76 -14.67
C GLY A 245 7.30 -20.25 -14.52
N SER A 246 7.80 -19.54 -15.50
CA SER A 246 9.17 -19.04 -15.51
C SER A 246 9.29 -17.51 -15.46
N VAL A 247 8.18 -16.80 -15.70
CA VAL A 247 8.13 -15.34 -15.81
C VAL A 247 6.96 -14.77 -15.04
N SER A 248 7.16 -13.60 -14.47
CA SER A 248 6.10 -12.73 -13.94
C SER A 248 6.41 -11.26 -14.20
N LEU A 249 5.51 -10.38 -13.83
CA LEU A 249 5.69 -8.94 -13.77
C LEU A 249 5.63 -8.54 -12.32
N TRP A 250 6.62 -7.78 -11.81
CA TRP A 250 6.69 -7.47 -10.40
C TRP A 250 7.53 -6.24 -10.11
N ASN A 251 7.47 -5.74 -8.88
CA ASN A 251 8.34 -4.66 -8.43
C ASN A 251 9.75 -5.18 -8.09
N LEU A 252 10.74 -4.33 -8.35
CA LEU A 252 12.14 -4.66 -8.13
C LEU A 252 12.47 -4.95 -6.66
N GLN A 253 11.91 -4.18 -5.73
CA GLN A 253 12.17 -4.32 -4.31
C GLN A 253 11.85 -5.72 -3.79
N ASP A 254 10.63 -6.20 -4.04
CA ASP A 254 10.21 -7.53 -3.56
C ASP A 254 11.04 -8.65 -4.19
N ILE A 255 11.43 -8.51 -5.48
CA ILE A 255 12.29 -9.51 -6.14
C ILE A 255 13.62 -9.60 -5.40
N LEU A 256 14.27 -8.48 -5.12
CA LEU A 256 15.56 -8.44 -4.42
C LEU A 256 15.39 -8.93 -2.98
N LEU A 257 14.35 -8.48 -2.28
CA LEU A 257 14.05 -8.93 -0.91
C LEU A 257 13.92 -10.46 -0.85
N LYS A 258 13.06 -11.04 -1.68
CA LYS A 258 12.83 -12.49 -1.69
C LYS A 258 14.05 -13.28 -2.17
N LYS A 259 14.84 -12.75 -3.10
CA LYS A 259 16.10 -13.35 -3.55
C LYS A 259 17.11 -13.45 -2.41
N TYR A 260 17.31 -12.39 -1.64
CA TYR A 260 18.41 -12.30 -0.68
C TYR A 260 18.02 -12.63 0.76
N THR A 261 16.73 -12.60 1.13
CA THR A 261 16.29 -12.96 2.49
C THR A 261 15.69 -14.35 2.61
N THR A 262 15.12 -14.89 1.54
CA THR A 262 14.44 -16.21 1.54
C THR A 262 15.00 -17.19 0.54
N ASP A 263 16.10 -16.86 -0.11
CA ASP A 263 16.80 -17.71 -1.11
C ASP A 263 15.86 -18.23 -2.24
N TYR A 264 14.85 -17.44 -2.60
CA TYR A 264 13.99 -17.80 -3.72
C TYR A 264 14.78 -17.66 -5.02
N PRO A 265 14.57 -18.55 -6.01
CA PRO A 265 15.28 -18.52 -7.29
C PRO A 265 14.71 -17.42 -8.19
N PHE A 266 14.80 -16.17 -7.72
CA PHE A 266 14.29 -15.01 -8.43
C PHE A 266 15.42 -14.14 -8.95
N ASP A 267 15.20 -13.59 -10.14
CA ASP A 267 15.99 -12.51 -10.69
C ASP A 267 15.07 -11.60 -11.52
N TYR A 268 15.61 -10.51 -12.01
CA TYR A 268 14.84 -9.57 -12.83
C TYR A 268 15.56 -9.21 -14.11
N ILE A 269 14.77 -8.82 -15.10
CA ILE A 269 15.23 -8.19 -16.33
C ILE A 269 14.63 -6.79 -16.35
N TYR A 270 15.50 -5.78 -16.37
CA TYR A 270 15.08 -4.40 -16.55
C TYR A 270 14.77 -4.20 -18.04
N PRO A 271 13.53 -3.82 -18.42
CA PRO A 271 13.13 -3.75 -19.84
C PRO A 271 13.95 -2.70 -20.60
N LYS A 272 14.40 -3.04 -21.82
CA LYS A 272 15.24 -2.15 -22.65
C LYS A 272 14.56 -0.83 -22.98
N SER A 273 13.25 -0.82 -23.16
CA SER A 273 12.48 0.39 -23.42
C SER A 273 12.26 1.27 -22.17
N GLY A 274 12.62 0.76 -20.98
CA GLY A 274 12.41 1.38 -19.70
C GLY A 274 11.28 0.69 -18.92
N ALA A 275 11.15 1.07 -17.65
CA ALA A 275 10.17 0.52 -16.72
C ALA A 275 9.26 1.65 -16.18
N PRO A 276 8.00 1.37 -15.84
CA PRO A 276 7.25 2.28 -15.00
C PRO A 276 7.93 2.37 -13.63
N ILE A 277 8.20 3.58 -13.17
CA ILE A 277 8.74 3.80 -11.83
C ILE A 277 7.62 4.40 -10.99
N LEU A 278 6.96 3.53 -10.25
CA LEU A 278 5.91 3.92 -9.33
C LEU A 278 6.50 4.67 -8.14
N VAL A 279 5.91 5.80 -7.77
CA VAL A 279 6.14 6.38 -6.45
C VAL A 279 5.22 5.66 -5.48
N ASP A 280 5.82 4.97 -4.55
CA ASP A 280 5.12 4.34 -3.44
C ASP A 280 5.28 5.20 -2.19
N GLY A 281 4.18 5.50 -1.52
CA GLY A 281 4.18 6.54 -0.52
C GLY A 281 3.32 6.25 0.69
N VAL A 282 3.24 7.27 1.53
CA VAL A 282 2.58 7.25 2.83
C VAL A 282 1.59 8.40 2.96
N ALA A 283 0.57 8.20 3.78
CA ALA A 283 -0.39 9.24 4.12
C ALA A 283 -0.96 9.04 5.53
N VAL A 284 -1.17 10.13 6.24
CA VAL A 284 -1.97 10.13 7.46
C VAL A 284 -3.45 10.14 7.07
N VAL A 285 -4.25 9.32 7.70
CA VAL A 285 -5.68 9.21 7.40
C VAL A 285 -6.42 10.44 7.94
N ASN A 286 -7.33 10.97 7.16
CA ASN A 286 -8.13 12.12 7.60
C ASN A 286 -9.04 11.73 8.77
N ASN A 287 -9.13 12.59 9.79
CA ASN A 287 -9.84 12.31 11.04
C ASN A 287 -9.31 11.07 11.80
N ALA A 288 -8.04 10.74 11.65
CA ALA A 288 -7.36 9.70 12.41
C ALA A 288 -7.54 9.93 13.93
N LYS A 289 -7.78 8.84 14.66
CA LYS A 289 -7.99 8.90 16.12
C LYS A 289 -6.70 9.21 16.87
N ASN A 290 -5.57 8.75 16.31
CA ASN A 290 -4.24 8.89 16.89
C ASN A 290 -3.34 9.72 15.96
N LEU A 291 -3.82 10.90 15.58
CA LEU A 291 -3.22 11.78 14.59
C LEU A 291 -1.73 12.08 14.86
N GLU A 292 -1.39 12.43 16.11
CA GLU A 292 -0.02 12.83 16.45
C GLU A 292 0.93 11.62 16.43
N ASN A 293 0.49 10.44 16.83
CA ASN A 293 1.28 9.20 16.70
C ASN A 293 1.48 8.82 15.23
N ALA A 294 0.48 9.04 14.37
CA ALA A 294 0.63 8.82 12.92
C ALA A 294 1.66 9.78 12.31
N LYS A 295 1.61 11.06 12.64
CA LYS A 295 2.62 12.04 12.21
C LYS A 295 4.03 11.69 12.70
N LEU A 296 4.14 11.28 13.97
CA LEU A 296 5.39 10.86 14.58
C LEU A 296 5.99 9.64 13.86
N PHE A 297 5.17 8.68 13.48
CA PHE A 297 5.61 7.51 12.72
C PHE A 297 6.08 7.90 11.31
N VAL A 298 5.41 8.85 10.63
CA VAL A 298 5.87 9.38 9.34
C VAL A 298 7.24 10.06 9.49
N GLU A 299 7.41 10.95 10.49
CA GLU A 299 8.72 11.59 10.73
C GLU A 299 9.82 10.56 10.99
N PHE A 300 9.52 9.50 11.77
CA PHE A 300 10.44 8.39 12.03
C PHE A 300 10.83 7.63 10.76
N LEU A 301 9.88 7.29 9.89
CA LEU A 301 10.15 6.60 8.62
C LEU A 301 11.09 7.40 7.71
N PHE A 302 11.00 8.73 7.76
CA PHE A 302 11.81 9.63 6.95
C PHE A 302 13.08 10.12 7.66
N GLU A 303 13.42 9.67 8.87
CA GLU A 303 14.75 9.92 9.46
C GLU A 303 15.84 9.36 8.53
N LYS A 304 16.95 10.08 8.36
CA LYS A 304 18.01 9.66 7.43
C LYS A 304 18.55 8.26 7.71
N ASP A 305 18.72 7.94 9.00
CA ASP A 305 19.20 6.64 9.41
C ASP A 305 18.18 5.53 9.09
N MET A 306 16.88 5.80 9.28
CA MET A 306 15.83 4.86 8.92
C MET A 306 15.75 4.67 7.39
N VAL A 307 15.77 5.74 6.62
CA VAL A 307 15.78 5.70 5.14
C VAL A 307 16.99 4.90 4.63
N THR A 308 18.17 5.15 5.18
CA THR A 308 19.39 4.39 4.85
C THR A 308 19.26 2.92 5.20
N LYS A 309 18.69 2.64 6.37
CA LYS A 309 18.42 1.25 6.80
C LYS A 309 17.41 0.54 5.92
N LEU A 310 16.31 1.21 5.54
CA LEU A 310 15.31 0.65 4.61
C LEU A 310 15.91 0.30 3.25
N ALA A 311 16.87 1.12 2.76
CA ALA A 311 17.59 0.83 1.53
C ALA A 311 18.53 -0.39 1.69
N ASN A 312 19.26 -0.49 2.82
CA ASN A 312 20.21 -1.57 3.04
C ASN A 312 19.53 -2.91 3.35
N ASP A 313 18.50 -2.93 4.19
CA ASP A 313 17.91 -4.16 4.71
C ASP A 313 16.71 -4.63 3.87
N TYR A 314 15.99 -3.66 3.22
CA TYR A 314 14.73 -3.96 2.52
C TYR A 314 14.72 -3.50 1.06
N TYR A 315 15.88 -3.15 0.49
CA TYR A 315 16.03 -2.83 -0.94
C TYR A 315 15.15 -1.67 -1.43
N GLN A 316 14.88 -0.68 -0.58
CA GLN A 316 14.12 0.50 -0.95
C GLN A 316 15.00 1.52 -1.70
N ILE A 317 14.45 2.14 -2.73
CA ILE A 317 15.04 3.27 -3.45
C ILE A 317 14.41 4.55 -2.89
N PRO A 318 15.08 5.32 -2.05
CA PRO A 318 14.47 6.45 -1.36
C PRO A 318 14.11 7.59 -2.31
N THR A 319 13.04 8.31 -1.98
CA THR A 319 12.68 9.58 -2.66
C THR A 319 13.39 10.78 -2.05
N ARG A 320 13.92 10.64 -0.84
CA ARG A 320 14.61 11.69 -0.11
C ARG A 320 15.95 12.00 -0.75
N SER A 321 16.17 13.26 -1.17
CA SER A 321 17.31 13.68 -2.00
C SER A 321 18.59 14.00 -1.20
N ASP A 322 18.49 14.14 0.13
CA ASP A 322 19.59 14.54 1.02
C ASP A 322 20.21 13.39 1.81
N ILE A 323 20.05 12.15 1.32
CA ILE A 323 20.71 10.95 1.86
C ILE A 323 22.14 10.88 1.34
N ASP A 324 23.08 10.53 2.22
CA ASP A 324 24.47 10.32 1.83
C ASP A 324 24.57 9.10 0.88
N GLN A 325 24.96 9.37 -0.36
CA GLN A 325 25.11 8.33 -1.38
C GLN A 325 26.19 7.30 -1.01
N ALA A 326 27.19 7.69 -0.21
CA ALA A 326 28.22 6.75 0.26
C ALA A 326 27.70 5.75 1.30
N ALA A 327 26.58 6.06 1.95
CA ALA A 327 25.91 5.15 2.90
C ALA A 327 24.95 4.19 2.21
N MET A 328 24.65 4.41 0.91
CA MET A 328 23.74 3.56 0.15
C MET A 328 24.43 2.25 -0.28
N PRO A 329 23.70 1.13 -0.32
CA PRO A 329 24.26 -0.18 -0.70
C PRO A 329 24.75 -0.20 -2.16
N GLU A 330 25.71 -1.12 -2.45
CA GLU A 330 26.30 -1.27 -3.78
C GLU A 330 25.24 -1.50 -4.89
N TRP A 331 24.23 -2.34 -4.62
CA TRP A 331 23.15 -2.60 -5.57
C TRP A 331 22.42 -1.33 -6.00
N TYR A 332 22.27 -0.36 -5.11
CA TYR A 332 21.62 0.93 -5.40
C TYR A 332 22.47 1.78 -6.36
N GLN A 333 23.79 1.78 -6.16
CA GLN A 333 24.73 2.56 -6.98
C GLN A 333 24.85 2.02 -8.42
N GLU A 334 24.52 0.76 -8.63
CA GLU A 334 24.52 0.10 -9.94
C GLU A 334 23.21 0.28 -10.72
N LEU A 335 22.18 0.88 -10.10
CA LEU A 335 20.87 1.04 -10.74
C LEU A 335 20.91 2.10 -11.85
N ASP A 336 20.52 1.71 -13.05
CA ASP A 336 20.17 2.62 -14.15
C ASP A 336 18.63 2.65 -14.28
N LEU A 337 18.01 3.64 -13.64
CA LEU A 337 16.56 3.78 -13.58
C LEU A 337 16.02 4.41 -14.87
N LYS A 338 16.08 3.67 -15.97
CA LYS A 338 15.47 4.07 -17.22
C LYS A 338 13.94 3.95 -17.12
N THR A 339 13.23 5.04 -17.32
CA THR A 339 11.77 5.07 -17.34
C THR A 339 11.25 5.50 -18.71
N PHE A 340 9.99 5.19 -19.01
CA PHE A 340 9.23 5.86 -20.05
C PHE A 340 8.25 6.85 -19.43
N ASP A 341 7.84 7.83 -20.20
CA ASP A 341 6.97 8.90 -19.73
C ASP A 341 5.57 8.37 -19.36
N ILE A 342 5.11 8.71 -18.17
CA ILE A 342 3.80 8.29 -17.62
C ILE A 342 3.08 9.54 -17.12
N ASP A 343 1.89 9.76 -17.62
CA ASP A 343 0.95 10.73 -17.08
C ASP A 343 0.23 10.12 -15.87
N TRP A 344 0.78 10.34 -14.68
CA TRP A 344 0.21 9.83 -13.42
C TRP A 344 -1.15 10.43 -13.10
N GLN A 345 -1.44 11.66 -13.57
CA GLN A 345 -2.75 12.28 -13.40
C GLN A 345 -3.80 11.53 -14.23
N LEU A 346 -3.50 11.27 -15.50
CA LEU A 346 -4.35 10.46 -16.37
C LEU A 346 -4.57 9.06 -15.80
N MET A 347 -3.51 8.43 -15.26
CA MET A 347 -3.64 7.13 -14.61
C MET A 347 -4.57 7.18 -13.41
N ALA A 348 -4.42 8.16 -12.51
CA ALA A 348 -5.31 8.30 -11.35
C ALA A 348 -6.78 8.48 -11.76
N GLU A 349 -7.04 9.18 -12.86
CA GLU A 349 -8.40 9.42 -13.39
C GLU A 349 -9.00 8.19 -14.10
N LYS A 350 -8.17 7.39 -14.78
CA LYS A 350 -8.63 6.36 -15.72
C LYS A 350 -8.38 4.92 -15.28
N GLU A 351 -7.49 4.69 -14.32
CA GLU A 351 -7.08 3.34 -13.92
C GLU A 351 -8.26 2.45 -13.54
N ALA A 352 -9.25 2.98 -12.82
CA ALA A 352 -10.43 2.21 -12.42
C ALA A 352 -11.22 1.71 -13.63
N GLU A 353 -11.49 2.60 -14.61
CA GLU A 353 -12.17 2.29 -15.87
C GLU A 353 -11.40 1.24 -16.68
N TRP A 354 -10.09 1.40 -16.81
CA TRP A 354 -9.24 0.47 -17.57
C TRP A 354 -9.18 -0.91 -16.92
N MET A 355 -9.10 -0.98 -15.60
CA MET A 355 -9.06 -2.25 -14.88
C MET A 355 -10.40 -2.98 -14.90
N GLU A 356 -11.52 -2.26 -14.85
CA GLU A 356 -12.85 -2.84 -15.05
C GLU A 356 -13.01 -3.41 -16.47
N HIS A 357 -12.54 -2.66 -17.48
CA HIS A 357 -12.54 -3.14 -18.87
C HIS A 357 -11.69 -4.40 -19.01
N TRP A 358 -10.48 -4.41 -18.44
CA TRP A 358 -9.60 -5.58 -18.47
C TRP A 358 -10.26 -6.81 -17.83
N ASP A 359 -10.80 -6.69 -16.64
CA ASP A 359 -11.44 -7.83 -15.94
C ASP A 359 -12.63 -8.38 -16.71
N THR A 360 -13.44 -7.50 -17.29
CA THR A 360 -14.66 -7.88 -18.00
C THR A 360 -14.41 -8.39 -19.43
N ASN A 361 -13.46 -7.79 -20.17
CA ASN A 361 -13.34 -8.00 -21.60
C ASN A 361 -12.05 -8.69 -22.05
N ILE A 362 -11.01 -8.76 -21.20
CA ILE A 362 -9.69 -9.27 -21.56
C ILE A 362 -9.31 -10.53 -20.80
N LYS A 363 -9.42 -10.51 -19.48
CA LYS A 363 -8.99 -11.59 -18.59
C LYS A 363 -9.58 -12.94 -18.99
N GLY A 364 -8.74 -13.92 -19.27
CA GLY A 364 -9.10 -15.28 -19.69
C GLY A 364 -9.68 -15.38 -21.11
N ARG A 365 -9.60 -14.33 -21.93
CA ARG A 365 -10.14 -14.31 -23.29
C ARG A 365 -9.08 -14.43 -24.38
N GLY A 366 -7.82 -14.13 -24.08
CA GLY A 366 -6.70 -14.29 -24.99
C GLY A 366 -6.41 -15.76 -25.39
N LYS A 367 -6.94 -16.71 -24.63
CA LYS A 367 -6.74 -18.16 -24.86
C LYS A 367 -7.81 -18.81 -25.77
N LYS A 368 -8.75 -18.07 -26.28
CA LYS A 368 -9.87 -18.57 -27.09
C LYS A 368 -9.51 -18.65 -28.57
#